data_6b2e213986aba65f2d882ec38b4d2a97
#
_entry.id   6b2e213986aba65f2d882ec38b4d2a97
#
_cell.length_a   1.000
_cell.length_b   1.000
_cell.length_c   1.000
_cell.angle_alpha   90.00
_cell.angle_beta   90.00
_cell.angle_gamma   90.00
#
_symmetry.space_group_name_H-M   'P 1'
#
loop_
_entity.id
_entity.type
_entity.pdbx_description
1 polymer ?
#
loop_
_entity_poly.entity_id
_entity_poly.type
_entity_poly.pdbx_seq_one_letter_code
_entity_poly.pdbx_strand_id
1 'polypeptide(L)'
;MITEEMLCAAADRSCEIYVSYLERGYTPENQHEFSLQFEKKIKKLKRKADHPVFYHATKRIASIVLAILITGGVWITVDAEARAAFVGWVKEVYEEFFVYRFNDETDIQNEPYEYEFTWLPNGYVKLYEKDTGSRITRLYKNEAGQMLQFNCVYDPNETDIYVIAPTATVDDAVVNGYAADFIISGDERAANVLMWIDSNNCAFYISAYLEKEDLVNLAESLYEK
;
A
#
# COMPACT_ATOMS: atom_id res chain seq x y z
N MET A 1 -39.77 74.36 18.03
CA MET A 1 -40.19 73.11 17.37
C MET A 1 -38.90 72.38 16.97
N ILE A 2 -38.68 71.18 17.46
CA ILE A 2 -37.50 70.38 17.09
C ILE A 2 -37.75 69.87 15.70
N THR A 3 -36.81 70.08 14.77
CA THR A 3 -36.90 69.59 13.39
C THR A 3 -36.22 68.21 13.28
N GLU A 4 -36.63 67.46 12.30
CA GLU A 4 -36.06 66.10 12.02
C GLU A 4 -34.57 66.17 11.73
N GLU A 5 -34.11 67.24 11.05
CA GLU A 5 -32.68 67.51 10.80
C GLU A 5 -31.91 67.74 12.11
N MET A 6 -32.50 68.41 13.10
CA MET A 6 -31.86 68.60 14.40
C MET A 6 -31.74 67.27 15.16
N LEU A 7 -32.68 66.36 15.02
CA LEU A 7 -32.68 65.03 15.61
C LEU A 7 -31.60 64.15 14.96
N CYS A 8 -31.49 64.14 13.64
CA CYS A 8 -30.44 63.43 12.93
C CYS A 8 -29.03 63.93 13.31
N ALA A 9 -28.84 65.23 13.31
CA ALA A 9 -27.57 65.84 13.70
C ALA A 9 -27.18 65.55 15.17
N ALA A 10 -28.19 65.52 16.06
CA ALA A 10 -27.94 65.14 17.46
C ALA A 10 -27.62 63.63 17.61
N ALA A 11 -28.24 62.77 16.82
CA ALA A 11 -27.96 61.33 16.80
C ALA A 11 -26.53 61.05 16.30
N ASP A 12 -26.14 61.64 15.18
CA ASP A 12 -24.79 61.53 14.63
C ASP A 12 -23.72 61.96 15.62
N ARG A 13 -23.92 63.10 16.27
CA ARG A 13 -23.02 63.62 17.28
C ARG A 13 -22.94 62.76 18.54
N SER A 14 -24.05 62.14 18.91
CA SER A 14 -24.11 61.19 20.02
C SER A 14 -23.34 59.92 19.68
N CYS A 15 -23.45 59.44 18.45
CA CYS A 15 -22.70 58.28 17.97
C CYS A 15 -21.17 58.57 17.94
N GLU A 16 -20.75 59.71 17.44
CA GLU A 16 -19.34 60.12 17.44
C GLU A 16 -18.76 60.22 18.87
N ILE A 17 -19.50 60.79 19.81
CA ILE A 17 -19.08 60.85 21.21
C ILE A 17 -18.97 59.46 21.82
N TYR A 18 -19.91 58.59 21.53
CA TYR A 18 -19.93 57.22 22.03
C TYR A 18 -18.74 56.40 21.48
N VAL A 19 -18.49 56.49 20.16
CA VAL A 19 -17.34 55.88 19.54
C VAL A 19 -16.03 56.38 20.15
N SER A 20 -15.89 57.71 20.29
CA SER A 20 -14.68 58.31 20.91
C SER A 20 -14.48 57.90 22.38
N TYR A 21 -15.58 57.67 23.11
CA TYR A 21 -15.53 57.14 24.46
C TYR A 21 -15.06 55.70 24.50
N LEU A 22 -15.53 54.86 23.60
CA LEU A 22 -15.09 53.47 23.46
C LEU A 22 -13.61 53.40 23.04
N GLU A 23 -13.18 54.28 22.13
CA GLU A 23 -11.78 54.36 21.69
C GLU A 23 -10.83 54.80 22.80
N ARG A 24 -11.25 55.72 23.68
CA ARG A 24 -10.47 56.15 24.85
C ARG A 24 -10.32 55.07 25.92
N GLY A 25 -11.33 54.17 26.02
CA GLY A 25 -11.29 53.01 26.91
C GLY A 25 -10.47 51.84 26.37
N TYR A 26 -10.06 51.91 25.10
CA TYR A 26 -9.28 50.86 24.44
C TYR A 26 -7.78 51.13 24.69
N THR A 27 -7.23 50.43 25.63
CA THR A 27 -5.78 50.38 25.83
C THR A 27 -5.26 49.06 25.23
N PRO A 28 -4.12 49.08 24.51
CA PRO A 28 -3.52 47.85 23.94
C PRO A 28 -3.24 46.78 24.98
N GLU A 29 -3.10 47.17 26.25
CA GLU A 29 -2.89 46.26 27.40
C GLU A 29 -4.11 45.38 27.72
N ASN A 30 -5.30 45.73 27.25
CA ASN A 30 -6.53 44.99 27.48
C ASN A 30 -6.91 44.05 26.31
N GLN A 31 -5.98 43.76 25.41
CA GLN A 31 -6.21 42.76 24.38
C GLN A 31 -6.36 41.39 25.02
N HIS A 32 -7.57 40.85 24.96
CA HIS A 32 -7.82 39.47 25.40
C HIS A 32 -7.07 38.49 24.50
N GLU A 33 -6.08 37.81 25.03
CA GLU A 33 -5.38 36.73 24.34
C GLU A 33 -6.31 35.50 24.29
N PHE A 34 -6.70 35.16 23.09
CA PHE A 34 -7.50 33.96 22.86
C PHE A 34 -6.63 32.71 22.97
N SER A 35 -7.21 31.64 23.51
CA SER A 35 -6.50 30.36 23.56
C SER A 35 -6.11 29.89 22.15
N LEU A 36 -4.96 29.22 22.03
CA LEU A 36 -4.47 28.65 20.76
C LEU A 36 -5.51 27.74 20.06
N GLN A 37 -6.35 27.08 20.86
CA GLN A 37 -7.44 26.24 20.33
C GLN A 37 -8.55 27.09 19.70
N PHE A 38 -8.87 28.22 20.31
CA PHE A 38 -9.87 29.15 19.78
C PHE A 38 -9.40 29.80 18.50
N GLU A 39 -8.14 30.26 18.43
CA GLU A 39 -7.56 30.82 17.23
C GLU A 39 -7.53 29.83 16.06
N LYS A 40 -7.15 28.57 16.33
CA LYS A 40 -7.23 27.50 15.32
C LYS A 40 -8.65 27.28 14.79
N LYS A 41 -9.66 27.33 15.68
CA LYS A 41 -11.08 27.20 15.29
C LYS A 41 -11.54 28.38 14.43
N ILE A 42 -11.23 29.60 14.83
CA ILE A 42 -11.55 30.81 14.08
C ILE A 42 -10.88 30.83 12.71
N LYS A 43 -9.58 30.50 12.63
CA LYS A 43 -8.85 30.38 11.36
C LYS A 43 -9.48 29.37 10.42
N LYS A 44 -9.93 28.22 10.96
CA LYS A 44 -10.65 27.19 10.18
C LYS A 44 -12.02 27.68 9.70
N LEU A 45 -12.75 28.41 10.54
CA LEU A 45 -14.04 29.00 10.17
C LEU A 45 -13.91 30.09 9.11
N LYS A 46 -12.92 31.00 9.24
CA LYS A 46 -12.60 32.02 8.24
C LYS A 46 -12.29 31.39 6.89
N ARG A 47 -11.36 30.42 6.85
CA ARG A 47 -11.00 29.73 5.60
C ARG A 47 -12.22 29.04 4.96
N LYS A 48 -13.16 28.53 5.77
CA LYS A 48 -14.40 27.92 5.26
C LYS A 48 -15.40 28.97 4.74
N ALA A 49 -15.45 30.15 5.37
CA ALA A 49 -16.29 31.27 4.94
C ALA A 49 -15.75 31.95 3.67
N ASP A 50 -14.42 32.06 3.54
CA ASP A 50 -13.77 32.68 2.38
C ASP A 50 -13.90 31.84 1.11
N HIS A 51 -14.07 30.51 1.25
CA HIS A 51 -14.16 29.59 0.11
C HIS A 51 -15.38 28.65 0.18
N PRO A 52 -16.62 29.16 0.26
CA PRO A 52 -17.81 28.31 0.43
C PRO A 52 -18.05 27.38 -0.77
N VAL A 53 -17.79 27.87 -1.98
CA VAL A 53 -17.97 27.09 -3.23
C VAL A 53 -17.01 25.91 -3.27
N PHE A 54 -15.77 26.10 -2.85
CA PHE A 54 -14.77 25.04 -2.81
C PHE A 54 -15.16 23.91 -1.84
N TYR A 55 -15.62 24.24 -0.63
CA TYR A 55 -16.06 23.24 0.35
C TYR A 55 -17.32 22.48 -0.09
N HIS A 56 -18.24 23.12 -0.79
CA HIS A 56 -19.41 22.44 -1.34
C HIS A 56 -19.05 21.57 -2.54
N ALA A 57 -18.16 22.03 -3.41
CA ALA A 57 -17.66 21.27 -4.55
C ALA A 57 -16.88 20.03 -4.11
N THR A 58 -15.95 20.14 -3.16
CA THR A 58 -15.18 19.01 -2.65
C THR A 58 -16.04 17.93 -2.00
N LYS A 59 -17.10 18.32 -1.25
CA LYS A 59 -18.04 17.35 -0.71
C LYS A 59 -18.80 16.58 -1.80
N ARG A 60 -19.24 17.26 -2.85
CA ARG A 60 -19.94 16.62 -3.99
C ARG A 60 -19.00 15.70 -4.76
N ILE A 61 -17.78 16.15 -5.03
CA ILE A 61 -16.75 15.33 -5.69
C ILE A 61 -16.45 14.10 -4.86
N ALA A 62 -16.23 14.22 -3.55
CA ALA A 62 -15.96 13.09 -2.67
C ALA A 62 -17.10 12.06 -2.67
N SER A 63 -18.37 12.52 -2.70
CA SER A 63 -19.54 11.63 -2.77
C SER A 63 -19.60 10.88 -4.10
N ILE A 64 -19.28 11.54 -5.21
CA ILE A 64 -19.24 10.92 -6.55
C ILE A 64 -18.12 9.89 -6.62
N VAL A 65 -16.92 10.24 -6.15
CA VAL A 65 -15.77 9.31 -6.11
C VAL A 65 -16.09 8.10 -5.25
N LEU A 66 -16.70 8.30 -4.08
CA LEU A 66 -17.10 7.18 -3.20
C LEU A 66 -18.15 6.29 -3.88
N ALA A 67 -19.12 6.86 -4.57
CA ALA A 67 -20.13 6.09 -5.33
C ALA A 67 -19.46 5.25 -6.45
N ILE A 68 -18.50 5.82 -7.19
CA ILE A 68 -17.75 5.11 -8.23
C ILE A 68 -16.92 3.97 -7.62
N LEU A 69 -16.26 4.20 -6.49
CA LEU A 69 -15.49 3.16 -5.80
C LEU A 69 -16.35 2.00 -5.30
N ILE A 70 -17.53 2.30 -4.75
CA ILE A 70 -18.46 1.27 -4.28
C ILE A 70 -19.02 0.48 -5.47
N THR A 71 -19.52 1.15 -6.50
CA THR A 71 -20.11 0.46 -7.68
C THR A 71 -19.05 -0.30 -8.47
N GLY A 72 -17.86 0.27 -8.65
CA GLY A 72 -16.72 -0.40 -9.31
C GLY A 72 -16.21 -1.59 -8.49
N GLY A 73 -16.09 -1.45 -7.18
CA GLY A 73 -15.69 -2.53 -6.28
C GLY A 73 -16.69 -3.69 -6.30
N VAL A 74 -17.99 -3.43 -6.22
CA VAL A 74 -19.03 -4.47 -6.33
C VAL A 74 -18.98 -5.15 -7.71
N TRP A 75 -18.79 -4.39 -8.78
CA TRP A 75 -18.70 -4.96 -10.12
C TRP A 75 -17.52 -5.93 -10.26
N ILE A 76 -16.32 -5.54 -9.81
CA ILE A 76 -15.13 -6.39 -9.84
C ILE A 76 -15.32 -7.68 -8.99
N THR A 77 -16.08 -7.62 -7.89
CA THR A 77 -16.32 -8.82 -7.05
C THR A 77 -17.30 -9.80 -7.66
N VAL A 78 -18.29 -9.32 -8.44
CA VAL A 78 -19.35 -10.13 -9.01
C VAL A 78 -18.98 -10.68 -10.40
N ASP A 79 -18.24 -9.91 -11.19
CA ASP A 79 -17.90 -10.25 -12.58
C ASP A 79 -16.45 -10.76 -12.68
N ALA A 80 -16.30 -12.04 -13.09
CA ALA A 80 -14.99 -12.67 -13.27
C ALA A 80 -14.17 -12.03 -14.41
N GLU A 81 -14.84 -11.55 -15.47
CA GLU A 81 -14.18 -10.92 -16.62
C GLU A 81 -13.67 -9.52 -16.25
N ALA A 82 -14.47 -8.74 -15.50
CA ALA A 82 -14.06 -7.45 -14.95
C ALA A 82 -12.88 -7.59 -13.98
N ARG A 83 -12.86 -8.67 -13.18
CA ARG A 83 -11.75 -9.00 -12.28
C ARG A 83 -10.47 -9.31 -13.05
N ALA A 84 -10.56 -10.16 -14.09
CA ALA A 84 -9.40 -10.48 -14.93
C ALA A 84 -8.85 -9.24 -15.64
N ALA A 85 -9.72 -8.37 -16.16
CA ALA A 85 -9.33 -7.10 -16.78
C ALA A 85 -8.67 -6.14 -15.77
N PHE A 86 -9.19 -6.04 -14.54
CA PHE A 86 -8.60 -5.21 -13.48
C PHE A 86 -7.22 -5.74 -13.05
N VAL A 87 -7.08 -7.05 -12.86
CA VAL A 87 -5.79 -7.68 -12.54
C VAL A 87 -4.79 -7.47 -13.67
N GLY A 88 -5.23 -7.62 -14.94
CA GLY A 88 -4.42 -7.33 -16.11
C GLY A 88 -3.95 -5.87 -16.15
N TRP A 89 -4.84 -4.92 -15.87
CA TRP A 89 -4.49 -3.50 -15.80
C TRP A 89 -3.53 -3.19 -14.64
N VAL A 90 -3.72 -3.79 -13.47
CA VAL A 90 -2.79 -3.63 -12.33
C VAL A 90 -1.41 -4.17 -12.70
N LYS A 91 -1.33 -5.33 -13.38
CA LYS A 91 -0.06 -5.87 -13.88
C LYS A 91 0.61 -4.94 -14.89
N GLU A 92 -0.16 -4.29 -15.77
CA GLU A 92 0.36 -3.35 -16.79
C GLU A 92 0.86 -2.03 -16.19
N VAL A 93 0.18 -1.51 -15.16
CA VAL A 93 0.56 -0.23 -14.51
C VAL A 93 1.76 -0.37 -13.57
N TYR A 94 1.97 -1.56 -13.00
CA TYR A 94 3.08 -1.88 -12.11
C TYR A 94 4.12 -2.76 -12.81
N GLU A 95 4.55 -2.40 -14.01
CA GLU A 95 5.60 -3.11 -14.77
C GLU A 95 6.93 -3.27 -14.02
N GLU A 96 7.16 -2.53 -12.94
CA GLU A 96 8.41 -2.56 -12.19
C GLU A 96 8.43 -3.49 -10.96
N PHE A 97 7.27 -3.96 -10.48
CA PHE A 97 7.24 -4.92 -9.35
C PHE A 97 6.03 -5.84 -9.39
N PHE A 98 6.26 -7.08 -9.02
CA PHE A 98 5.21 -8.04 -8.68
C PHE A 98 5.03 -8.05 -7.17
N VAL A 99 3.80 -7.79 -6.71
CA VAL A 99 3.43 -7.92 -5.29
C VAL A 99 2.49 -9.11 -5.16
N TYR A 100 2.97 -10.17 -4.56
CA TYR A 100 2.12 -11.31 -4.23
C TYR A 100 1.51 -11.06 -2.86
N ARG A 101 0.19 -10.85 -2.83
CA ARG A 101 -0.63 -10.79 -1.63
C ARG A 101 -1.45 -12.04 -1.55
N PHE A 102 -1.32 -12.73 -0.47
CA PHE A 102 -2.05 -13.95 -0.19
C PHE A 102 -3.24 -13.57 0.70
N ASN A 103 -4.46 -13.71 0.18
CA ASN A 103 -5.70 -13.42 0.88
C ASN A 103 -6.46 -14.74 1.08
N ASP A 104 -6.09 -15.53 2.06
CA ASP A 104 -6.94 -16.64 2.50
C ASP A 104 -7.32 -16.44 3.97
N GLU A 105 -8.65 -16.42 4.24
CA GLU A 105 -9.21 -16.25 5.59
C GLU A 105 -9.14 -17.54 6.43
N THR A 106 -8.33 -18.50 6.05
CA THR A 106 -8.16 -19.73 6.83
C THR A 106 -7.10 -19.53 7.91
N ASP A 107 -7.56 -19.49 9.15
CA ASP A 107 -6.76 -19.64 10.37
C ASP A 107 -6.10 -21.03 10.39
N ILE A 108 -5.11 -21.27 9.58
CA ILE A 108 -4.34 -22.51 9.58
C ILE A 108 -3.19 -22.29 10.59
N GLN A 109 -3.34 -22.85 11.78
CA GLN A 109 -2.23 -23.05 12.70
C GLN A 109 -1.35 -24.16 12.12
N ASN A 110 -0.51 -23.83 11.15
CA ASN A 110 0.48 -24.75 10.63
C ASN A 110 1.61 -24.86 11.63
N GLU A 111 1.85 -26.08 12.17
CA GLU A 111 3.15 -26.38 12.74
C GLU A 111 4.21 -26.18 11.65
N PRO A 112 5.39 -25.62 11.96
CA PRO A 112 6.41 -25.36 10.94
C PRO A 112 6.84 -26.66 10.28
N TYR A 113 6.56 -26.79 8.99
CA TYR A 113 7.00 -27.92 8.18
C TYR A 113 8.49 -27.77 7.87
N GLU A 114 9.25 -28.84 8.02
CA GLU A 114 10.66 -28.86 7.66
C GLU A 114 10.81 -29.30 6.18
N TYR A 115 11.05 -28.34 5.27
CA TYR A 115 11.27 -28.63 3.86
C TYR A 115 12.76 -28.73 3.54
N GLU A 116 13.18 -29.76 2.82
CA GLU A 116 14.56 -29.93 2.34
C GLU A 116 14.60 -30.28 0.84
N PHE A 117 15.69 -29.87 0.18
CA PHE A 117 15.96 -30.26 -1.19
C PHE A 117 16.64 -31.63 -1.24
N THR A 118 16.08 -32.57 -2.02
CA THR A 118 16.75 -33.84 -2.32
C THR A 118 17.81 -33.71 -3.37
N TRP A 119 17.72 -32.63 -4.18
CA TRP A 119 18.69 -32.34 -5.24
C TRP A 119 19.01 -30.83 -5.24
N LEU A 120 20.29 -30.54 -5.45
CA LEU A 120 20.79 -29.18 -5.69
C LEU A 120 21.60 -29.17 -6.98
N PRO A 121 21.56 -28.09 -7.77
CA PRO A 121 22.41 -27.95 -8.94
C PRO A 121 23.90 -28.06 -8.57
N ASN A 122 24.70 -28.56 -9.49
CA ASN A 122 26.11 -28.82 -9.26
C ASN A 122 26.85 -27.57 -8.74
N GLY A 123 27.68 -27.77 -7.71
CA GLY A 123 28.50 -26.74 -7.12
C GLY A 123 27.84 -25.82 -6.10
N TYR A 124 26.54 -25.91 -5.91
CA TYR A 124 25.87 -25.11 -4.87
C TYR A 124 26.06 -25.74 -3.49
N VAL A 125 26.52 -24.92 -2.55
CA VAL A 125 26.66 -25.26 -1.13
C VAL A 125 25.90 -24.29 -0.25
N LYS A 126 25.26 -24.81 0.81
CA LYS A 126 24.48 -23.98 1.74
C LYS A 126 25.42 -23.08 2.55
N LEU A 127 25.18 -21.76 2.47
CA LEU A 127 25.92 -20.74 3.22
C LEU A 127 25.21 -20.32 4.49
N TYR A 128 23.88 -20.25 4.44
CA TYR A 128 23.10 -19.62 5.49
C TYR A 128 21.71 -20.23 5.56
N GLU A 129 21.21 -20.35 6.77
CA GLU A 129 19.84 -20.73 7.05
C GLU A 129 19.33 -19.94 8.25
N LYS A 130 18.12 -19.43 8.14
CA LYS A 130 17.42 -18.77 9.22
C LYS A 130 15.96 -19.22 9.20
N ASP A 131 15.51 -19.69 10.34
CA ASP A 131 14.11 -19.95 10.63
C ASP A 131 13.61 -18.93 11.66
N THR A 132 12.46 -18.31 11.37
CA THR A 132 11.80 -17.35 12.25
C THR A 132 10.48 -17.88 12.82
N GLY A 133 10.14 -19.15 12.55
CA GLY A 133 8.84 -19.74 12.89
C GLY A 133 7.74 -19.46 11.85
N SER A 134 7.75 -18.31 11.21
CA SER A 134 6.82 -17.95 10.10
C SER A 134 7.47 -18.06 8.72
N ARG A 135 8.81 -18.08 8.66
CA ARG A 135 9.57 -18.12 7.40
C ARG A 135 10.89 -18.84 7.57
N ILE A 136 11.22 -19.72 6.62
CA ILE A 136 12.58 -20.24 6.42
C ILE A 136 13.23 -19.49 5.26
N THR A 137 14.46 -19.04 5.46
CA THR A 137 15.32 -18.47 4.42
C THR A 137 16.62 -19.29 4.36
N ARG A 138 16.96 -19.78 3.16
CA ARG A 138 18.24 -20.48 2.88
C ARG A 138 18.95 -19.80 1.74
N LEU A 139 20.25 -19.63 1.89
CA LEU A 139 21.14 -19.11 0.85
C LEU A 139 22.19 -20.18 0.50
N TYR A 140 22.35 -20.38 -0.78
CA TYR A 140 23.35 -21.25 -1.36
C TYR A 140 24.25 -20.44 -2.30
N LYS A 141 25.46 -20.87 -2.50
CA LYS A 141 26.42 -20.24 -3.42
C LYS A 141 27.19 -21.32 -4.16
N ASN A 142 27.43 -21.11 -5.46
CA ASN A 142 28.28 -21.96 -6.26
C ASN A 142 29.73 -21.44 -6.35
N GLU A 143 30.63 -22.22 -6.98
CA GLU A 143 32.02 -21.83 -7.18
C GLU A 143 32.21 -20.58 -8.04
N ALA A 144 31.26 -20.30 -8.96
CA ALA A 144 31.26 -19.08 -9.78
C ALA A 144 30.78 -17.83 -8.99
N GLY A 145 30.39 -18.01 -7.72
CA GLY A 145 29.91 -16.92 -6.88
C GLY A 145 28.43 -16.57 -7.05
N GLN A 146 27.70 -17.31 -7.87
CA GLN A 146 26.27 -17.11 -8.06
C GLN A 146 25.48 -17.56 -6.83
N MET A 147 24.47 -16.78 -6.47
CA MET A 147 23.62 -17.06 -5.31
C MET A 147 22.34 -17.76 -5.76
N LEU A 148 21.87 -18.69 -4.91
CA LEU A 148 20.55 -19.26 -4.94
C LEU A 148 19.90 -18.96 -3.60
N GLN A 149 18.73 -18.35 -3.64
CA GLN A 149 17.95 -18.03 -2.44
C GLN A 149 16.66 -18.86 -2.47
N PHE A 150 16.38 -19.52 -1.36
CA PHE A 150 15.13 -20.20 -1.09
C PHE A 150 14.43 -19.55 0.10
N ASN A 151 13.14 -19.32 -0.03
CA ASN A 151 12.27 -18.92 1.08
C ASN A 151 11.02 -19.81 1.06
N CYS A 152 10.61 -20.22 2.25
CA CYS A 152 9.30 -20.80 2.53
C CYS A 152 8.63 -19.94 3.58
N VAL A 153 7.39 -19.50 3.31
CA VAL A 153 6.57 -18.68 4.21
C VAL A 153 5.37 -19.52 4.63
N TYR A 154 5.27 -19.82 5.93
CA TYR A 154 4.23 -20.69 6.49
C TYR A 154 2.89 -19.99 6.66
N ASP A 155 2.90 -18.67 6.83
CA ASP A 155 1.70 -17.85 6.86
C ASP A 155 1.88 -16.67 5.88
N PRO A 156 1.49 -16.88 4.61
CA PRO A 156 1.62 -15.85 3.61
C PRO A 156 0.71 -14.65 3.85
N ASN A 157 -0.35 -14.78 4.67
CA ASN A 157 -1.27 -13.67 4.96
C ASN A 157 -0.60 -12.53 5.75
N GLU A 158 0.46 -12.85 6.49
CA GLU A 158 1.23 -11.85 7.25
C GLU A 158 2.38 -11.23 6.44
N THR A 159 2.62 -11.70 5.20
CA THR A 159 3.83 -11.31 4.46
C THR A 159 3.54 -11.02 3.01
N ASP A 160 3.74 -9.79 2.58
CA ASP A 160 3.84 -9.44 1.16
C ASP A 160 5.21 -9.90 0.62
N ILE A 161 5.22 -10.67 -0.47
CA ILE A 161 6.44 -10.99 -1.19
C ILE A 161 6.58 -10.01 -2.35
N TYR A 162 7.62 -9.20 -2.32
CA TYR A 162 7.93 -8.23 -3.35
C TYR A 162 9.01 -8.78 -4.27
N VAL A 163 8.71 -8.92 -5.55
CA VAL A 163 9.71 -9.20 -6.59
C VAL A 163 9.89 -7.94 -7.42
N ILE A 164 11.03 -7.29 -7.27
CA ILE A 164 11.40 -6.11 -8.06
C ILE A 164 12.15 -6.63 -9.28
N ALA A 165 11.50 -6.59 -10.43
CA ALA A 165 12.09 -7.04 -11.68
C ALA A 165 11.63 -6.13 -12.83
N PRO A 166 12.26 -4.95 -12.99
CA PRO A 166 12.00 -4.09 -14.13
C PRO A 166 12.26 -4.88 -15.41
N THR A 167 11.33 -4.84 -16.37
CA THR A 167 11.42 -5.59 -17.64
C THR A 167 11.29 -7.11 -17.54
N ALA A 168 10.86 -7.67 -16.40
CA ALA A 168 10.63 -9.10 -16.29
C ALA A 168 9.36 -9.55 -17.04
N THR A 169 9.38 -10.77 -17.55
CA THR A 169 8.20 -11.46 -18.06
C THR A 169 7.82 -12.61 -17.16
N VAL A 170 6.53 -12.90 -17.04
CA VAL A 170 6.01 -14.02 -16.24
C VAL A 170 5.54 -15.12 -17.18
N ASP A 171 6.05 -16.31 -16.98
CA ASP A 171 5.65 -17.54 -17.64
C ASP A 171 4.97 -18.45 -16.66
N ASP A 172 3.92 -19.18 -17.09
CA ASP A 172 3.29 -20.21 -16.30
C ASP A 172 4.23 -21.42 -16.13
N ALA A 173 4.28 -21.95 -14.92
CA ALA A 173 4.99 -23.19 -14.60
C ALA A 173 4.14 -24.09 -13.72
N VAL A 174 4.58 -25.31 -13.48
CA VAL A 174 3.94 -26.26 -12.56
C VAL A 174 5.02 -26.91 -11.73
N VAL A 175 4.84 -26.96 -10.41
CA VAL A 175 5.76 -27.58 -9.45
C VAL A 175 4.96 -28.60 -8.62
N ASN A 176 5.29 -29.87 -8.72
CA ASN A 176 4.59 -30.95 -8.01
C ASN A 176 3.05 -30.92 -8.17
N GLY A 177 2.55 -30.46 -9.33
CA GLY A 177 1.11 -30.31 -9.62
C GLY A 177 0.49 -28.99 -9.17
N TYR A 178 1.21 -28.10 -8.52
CA TYR A 178 0.76 -26.77 -8.17
C TYR A 178 1.10 -25.76 -9.26
N ALA A 179 0.19 -24.84 -9.53
CA ALA A 179 0.46 -23.72 -10.43
C ALA A 179 1.56 -22.83 -9.87
N ALA A 180 2.49 -22.45 -10.71
CA ALA A 180 3.66 -21.65 -10.35
C ALA A 180 3.88 -20.53 -11.36
N ASP A 181 4.40 -19.41 -10.89
CA ASP A 181 4.83 -18.28 -11.72
C ASP A 181 6.36 -18.32 -11.88
N PHE A 182 6.82 -18.44 -13.12
CA PHE A 182 8.24 -18.32 -13.47
C PHE A 182 8.50 -16.92 -13.99
N ILE A 183 9.25 -16.13 -13.26
CA ILE A 183 9.58 -14.74 -13.55
C ILE A 183 10.97 -14.71 -14.19
N ILE A 184 11.01 -14.37 -15.47
CA ILE A 184 12.23 -14.23 -16.25
C ILE A 184 12.73 -12.80 -16.08
N SER A 185 13.94 -12.65 -15.55
CA SER A 185 14.58 -11.34 -15.49
C SER A 185 14.97 -10.86 -16.90
N GLY A 186 14.61 -9.64 -17.24
CA GLY A 186 15.08 -9.00 -18.49
C GLY A 186 16.56 -8.53 -18.44
N ASP A 187 17.21 -8.62 -17.28
CA ASP A 187 18.63 -8.29 -17.08
C ASP A 187 19.42 -9.58 -16.85
N GLU A 188 20.41 -9.86 -17.69
CA GLU A 188 21.31 -11.02 -17.55
C GLU A 188 22.06 -11.08 -16.21
N ARG A 189 22.12 -9.95 -15.48
CA ARG A 189 22.73 -9.85 -14.14
C ARG A 189 21.76 -10.10 -13.00
N ALA A 190 20.49 -10.29 -13.31
CA ALA A 190 19.47 -10.59 -12.30
C ALA A 190 19.04 -12.05 -12.39
N ALA A 191 18.75 -12.64 -11.23
CA ALA A 191 18.33 -14.02 -11.12
C ALA A 191 16.87 -14.19 -11.59
N ASN A 192 16.55 -15.32 -12.21
CA ASN A 192 15.18 -15.74 -12.45
C ASN A 192 14.53 -16.16 -11.13
N VAL A 193 13.21 -16.10 -11.09
CA VAL A 193 12.43 -16.41 -9.88
C VAL A 193 11.32 -17.40 -10.19
N LEU A 194 11.15 -18.37 -9.33
CA LEU A 194 10.03 -19.31 -9.35
C LEU A 194 9.25 -19.20 -8.04
N MET A 195 7.92 -19.06 -8.14
CA MET A 195 7.02 -18.91 -7.00
C MET A 195 5.82 -19.81 -7.13
N TRP A 196 5.41 -20.45 -6.03
CA TRP A 196 4.18 -21.25 -5.97
C TRP A 196 3.64 -21.33 -4.54
N ILE A 197 2.42 -21.84 -4.41
CA ILE A 197 1.80 -22.16 -3.13
C ILE A 197 1.40 -23.62 -3.15
N ASP A 198 1.64 -24.34 -2.07
CA ASP A 198 1.21 -25.72 -1.93
C ASP A 198 -0.18 -25.87 -1.27
N SER A 199 -0.61 -27.12 -1.07
CA SER A 199 -1.89 -27.43 -0.41
C SER A 199 -1.94 -27.07 1.07
N ASN A 200 -0.79 -26.83 1.70
CA ASN A 200 -0.67 -26.42 3.10
C ASN A 200 -0.69 -24.89 3.24
N ASN A 201 -1.00 -24.17 2.17
CA ASN A 201 -0.94 -22.71 2.09
C ASN A 201 0.45 -22.15 2.41
N CYS A 202 1.51 -22.93 2.15
CA CYS A 202 2.89 -22.46 2.25
C CYS A 202 3.29 -21.81 0.93
N ALA A 203 3.80 -20.58 1.01
CA ALA A 203 4.31 -19.88 -0.16
C ALA A 203 5.82 -20.09 -0.30
N PHE A 204 6.23 -20.51 -1.47
CA PHE A 204 7.61 -20.78 -1.82
C PHE A 204 8.14 -19.77 -2.83
N TYR A 205 9.40 -19.45 -2.68
CA TYR A 205 10.13 -18.54 -3.54
C TYR A 205 11.54 -19.06 -3.72
N ILE A 206 11.95 -19.30 -4.99
CA ILE A 206 13.33 -19.61 -5.34
C ILE A 206 13.85 -18.57 -6.32
N SER A 207 14.98 -17.96 -6.03
CA SER A 207 15.68 -17.04 -6.91
C SER A 207 17.07 -17.56 -7.22
N ALA A 208 17.40 -17.78 -8.49
CA ALA A 208 18.70 -18.26 -8.92
C ALA A 208 19.01 -17.89 -10.38
N TYR A 209 20.31 -17.95 -10.75
CA TYR A 209 20.78 -17.84 -12.13
C TYR A 209 20.68 -19.19 -12.83
N LEU A 210 19.46 -19.67 -12.97
CA LEU A 210 19.14 -20.96 -13.59
C LEU A 210 18.04 -20.76 -14.63
N GLU A 211 18.03 -21.64 -15.63
CA GLU A 211 16.96 -21.72 -16.62
C GLU A 211 15.68 -22.31 -15.99
N LYS A 212 14.54 -22.13 -16.65
CA LYS A 212 13.23 -22.57 -16.16
C LYS A 212 13.21 -24.03 -15.75
N GLU A 213 13.74 -24.91 -16.61
CA GLU A 213 13.74 -26.36 -16.36
C GLU A 213 14.52 -26.74 -15.10
N ASP A 214 15.69 -26.13 -14.89
CA ASP A 214 16.54 -26.39 -13.72
C ASP A 214 15.88 -25.83 -12.43
N LEU A 215 15.23 -24.67 -12.51
CA LEU A 215 14.48 -24.11 -11.36
C LEU A 215 13.27 -24.94 -10.99
N VAL A 216 12.54 -25.45 -11.98
CA VAL A 216 11.41 -26.36 -11.75
C VAL A 216 11.91 -27.68 -11.16
N ASN A 217 12.93 -28.29 -11.73
CA ASN A 217 13.54 -29.53 -11.18
C ASN A 217 14.01 -29.35 -9.75
N LEU A 218 14.62 -28.20 -9.43
CA LEU A 218 15.01 -27.87 -8.07
C LEU A 218 13.80 -27.77 -7.14
N ALA A 219 12.76 -27.06 -7.57
CA ALA A 219 11.52 -26.91 -6.79
C ALA A 219 10.81 -28.25 -6.57
N GLU A 220 10.75 -29.10 -7.59
CA GLU A 220 10.15 -30.44 -7.50
C GLU A 220 10.97 -31.40 -6.59
N SER A 221 12.27 -31.11 -6.40
CA SER A 221 13.10 -31.86 -5.47
C SER A 221 12.84 -31.51 -4.01
N LEU A 222 12.02 -30.51 -3.73
CA LEU A 222 11.65 -30.12 -2.37
C LEU A 222 10.68 -31.15 -1.78
N TYR A 223 10.97 -31.63 -0.60
CA TYR A 223 10.12 -32.56 0.14
C TYR A 223 9.92 -32.08 1.57
N GLU A 224 8.80 -32.44 2.13
CA GLU A 224 8.50 -32.30 3.55
C GLU A 224 9.20 -33.43 4.32
N LYS A 225 9.86 -33.12 5.41
CA LYS A 225 10.65 -34.04 6.21
C LYS A 225 9.88 -34.56 7.41
#